data_8df0b2840d4f93273100a6abea1fa961
#
_entry.id   8df0b2840d4f93273100a6abea1fa961
#
_cell.length_a   1.000
_cell.length_b   1.000
_cell.length_c   1.000
_cell.angle_alpha   90.00
_cell.angle_beta   90.00
_cell.angle_gamma   90.00
#
_symmetry.space_group_name_H-M   'P 1'
#
loop_
_entity.id
_entity.type
_entity.pdbx_description
1 polymer ?
#
loop_
_entity_poly.entity_id
_entity_poly.type
_entity_poly.pdbx_seq_one_letter_code
_entity_poly.pdbx_strand_id
1 'polypeptide(L)'
;MYLTYDERYWVVDVEGNSLEPDRIWVTVVRNVQTDEVIRLYNREDWAEFHKDYYIYVTHNGLCYDVPKALNPLWMAGINYNNVIDTMVLSQLYYPRIEDGHSLAAWGERFGLEKISFHDFSKLTDEMVTYCERDTEITAKVFRALINRLKQRGYSERSCEIEHKFRHIIAEQERNGWLFDKKAAIKLYRDLRQQEYDLGLEIKKKFPPWPKKVNEYKYRLKQDGTPYAYYQQHVDKYQIKWTSETTYETWEEVEFNIGSPAQRVDRLLDLGWKPTKFTKKTPKGGGGNPQVDEESLLEFAEESGIPEVSMIADWLVLNGRANMINTWLENLGDDSCIHGSVFTCGANSRRCTHSSPNTANIPSVKAKFGEECRSLWIARPDRFIVGIDAKSLEALLFAHFLGGQQQHIDYMMGDTHIMNKNAIEEQLGLESTKAQCKTAFYAYIFGAYPAKIGQTFGLDSNMGEKI
;
A
#
# COMPACT_ATOMS: atom_id res chain seq x y z
N MET A 1 13.93 -27.33 -6.73
CA MET A 1 13.35 -27.34 -5.38
C MET A 1 11.94 -26.71 -5.37
N TYR A 2 11.75 -25.50 -5.88
CA TYR A 2 10.46 -24.76 -5.77
C TYR A 2 9.39 -25.21 -6.75
N LEU A 3 9.76 -25.86 -7.86
CA LEU A 3 8.84 -26.24 -8.93
C LEU A 3 8.75 -27.77 -9.14
N THR A 4 9.17 -28.56 -8.14
CA THR A 4 9.08 -30.02 -8.14
C THR A 4 8.80 -30.54 -6.75
N TYR A 5 8.50 -31.82 -6.60
CA TYR A 5 8.41 -32.49 -5.30
C TYR A 5 8.63 -34.00 -5.46
N ASP A 6 9.05 -34.62 -4.36
CA ASP A 6 9.23 -36.07 -4.17
C ASP A 6 8.93 -36.40 -2.69
N GLU A 7 9.31 -37.60 -2.23
CA GLU A 7 9.09 -38.07 -0.85
C GLU A 7 9.76 -37.22 0.24
N ARG A 8 10.71 -36.34 -0.12
CA ARG A 8 11.41 -35.43 0.82
C ARG A 8 10.58 -34.21 1.19
N TYR A 9 9.46 -33.95 0.49
CA TYR A 9 8.66 -32.74 0.67
C TYR A 9 7.53 -32.96 1.65
N TRP A 10 7.57 -32.22 2.74
CA TRP A 10 6.60 -32.30 3.81
C TRP A 10 5.94 -30.95 4.05
N VAL A 11 4.62 -30.89 3.96
CA VAL A 11 3.85 -29.75 4.47
C VAL A 11 4.00 -29.72 5.98
N VAL A 12 4.15 -28.54 6.53
CA VAL A 12 4.22 -28.31 7.99
C VAL A 12 3.25 -27.19 8.35
N ASP A 13 2.45 -27.41 9.37
CA ASP A 13 1.58 -26.45 10.00
C ASP A 13 1.67 -26.58 11.52
N VAL A 14 1.57 -25.46 12.25
CA VAL A 14 1.86 -25.39 13.69
C VAL A 14 0.75 -24.64 14.41
N GLU A 15 0.22 -25.25 15.47
CA GLU A 15 -0.70 -24.58 16.38
C GLU A 15 -0.02 -24.20 17.69
N GLY A 16 0.11 -22.92 17.93
CA GLY A 16 0.61 -22.33 19.17
C GLY A 16 -0.51 -21.69 19.99
N ASN A 17 -0.17 -21.25 21.20
CA ASN A 17 -1.13 -20.61 22.10
C ASN A 17 -1.44 -19.14 21.78
N SER A 18 -0.68 -18.51 20.87
CA SER A 18 -0.87 -17.11 20.44
C SER A 18 -0.11 -16.81 19.14
N LEU A 19 -0.27 -15.59 18.61
CA LEU A 19 0.53 -15.10 17.48
C LEU A 19 2.00 -14.83 17.84
N GLU A 20 2.30 -14.63 19.12
CA GLU A 20 3.65 -14.66 19.69
C GLU A 20 3.68 -15.83 20.69
N PRO A 21 3.88 -17.07 20.20
CA PRO A 21 3.70 -18.25 21.02
C PRO A 21 4.84 -18.44 22.01
N ASP A 22 4.50 -18.85 23.21
CA ASP A 22 5.44 -19.41 24.17
C ASP A 22 5.31 -20.93 24.30
N ARG A 23 4.31 -21.51 23.62
CA ARG A 23 4.02 -22.95 23.58
C ARG A 23 3.47 -23.37 22.23
N ILE A 24 3.94 -24.51 21.74
CA ILE A 24 3.35 -25.25 20.63
C ILE A 24 2.47 -26.36 21.22
N TRP A 25 1.24 -26.47 20.71
CA TRP A 25 0.29 -27.54 21.10
C TRP A 25 0.45 -28.77 20.24
N VAL A 26 0.55 -28.57 18.94
CA VAL A 26 0.70 -29.64 17.95
C VAL A 26 1.37 -29.07 16.69
N THR A 27 2.16 -29.90 16.05
CA THR A 27 2.62 -29.70 14.68
C THR A 27 2.13 -30.86 13.86
N VAL A 28 1.47 -30.59 12.75
CA VAL A 28 1.07 -31.62 11.79
C VAL A 28 1.97 -31.54 10.58
N VAL A 29 2.53 -32.68 10.18
CA VAL A 29 3.29 -32.79 8.93
C VAL A 29 2.59 -33.73 7.98
N ARG A 30 2.54 -33.36 6.69
CA ARG A 30 1.93 -34.17 5.63
C ARG A 30 2.90 -34.32 4.47
N ASN A 31 3.16 -35.56 4.07
CA ASN A 31 3.99 -35.80 2.88
C ASN A 31 3.28 -35.33 1.62
N VAL A 32 3.97 -34.51 0.80
CA VAL A 32 3.38 -33.95 -0.43
C VAL A 32 3.10 -35.01 -1.49
N GLN A 33 3.84 -36.12 -1.51
CA GLN A 33 3.72 -37.16 -2.54
C GLN A 33 2.76 -38.28 -2.11
N THR A 34 2.85 -38.75 -0.85
CA THR A 34 2.11 -39.93 -0.37
C THR A 34 0.82 -39.57 0.38
N ASP A 35 0.64 -38.30 0.77
CA ASP A 35 -0.38 -37.81 1.69
C ASP A 35 -0.34 -38.43 3.12
N GLU A 36 0.75 -39.10 3.48
CA GLU A 36 1.00 -39.56 4.84
C GLU A 36 0.97 -38.38 5.82
N VAL A 37 0.31 -38.58 6.96
CA VAL A 37 0.13 -37.57 8.02
C VAL A 37 0.75 -38.04 9.31
N ILE A 38 1.60 -37.22 9.93
CA ILE A 38 2.21 -37.45 11.23
C ILE A 38 1.87 -36.27 12.14
N ARG A 39 1.50 -36.55 13.39
CA ARG A 39 1.22 -35.55 14.43
C ARG A 39 2.36 -35.56 15.43
N LEU A 40 2.92 -34.37 15.70
CA LEU A 40 4.06 -34.17 16.59
C LEU A 40 3.61 -33.24 17.74
N TYR A 41 3.80 -33.69 18.97
CA TYR A 41 3.29 -32.99 20.13
C TYR A 41 4.36 -32.33 21.00
N ASN A 42 5.62 -32.65 20.75
CA ASN A 42 6.76 -32.17 21.51
C ASN A 42 8.01 -32.11 20.66
N ARG A 43 9.10 -31.61 21.25
CA ARG A 43 10.39 -31.46 20.59
C ARG A 43 11.03 -32.80 20.23
N GLU A 44 10.81 -33.82 21.06
CA GLU A 44 11.35 -35.16 20.88
C GLU A 44 10.75 -35.81 19.63
N ASP A 45 9.42 -35.73 19.47
CA ASP A 45 8.72 -36.19 18.25
C ASP A 45 9.29 -35.50 17.00
N TRP A 46 9.51 -34.18 17.10
CA TRP A 46 10.12 -33.42 16.00
C TRP A 46 11.54 -33.91 15.68
N ALA A 47 12.38 -34.10 16.69
CA ALA A 47 13.76 -34.55 16.52
C ALA A 47 13.87 -35.93 15.89
N GLU A 48 12.91 -36.84 16.17
CA GLU A 48 12.81 -38.15 15.54
C GLU A 48 12.37 -38.01 14.06
N PHE A 49 11.41 -37.15 13.77
CA PHE A 49 10.87 -36.92 12.44
C PHE A 49 11.86 -36.19 11.54
N HIS A 50 12.47 -35.09 12.01
CA HIS A 50 13.25 -34.16 11.22
C HIS A 50 14.49 -34.82 10.58
N LYS A 51 14.72 -34.49 9.30
CA LYS A 51 15.96 -34.83 8.56
C LYS A 51 16.45 -33.60 7.81
N ASP A 52 17.75 -33.38 7.79
CA ASP A 52 18.39 -32.23 7.14
C ASP A 52 18.09 -32.12 5.64
N TYR A 53 17.76 -33.22 4.98
CA TYR A 53 17.43 -33.26 3.55
C TYR A 53 15.95 -33.05 3.25
N TYR A 54 15.08 -32.90 4.27
CA TYR A 54 13.68 -32.60 4.04
C TYR A 54 13.48 -31.17 3.56
N ILE A 55 12.47 -30.99 2.70
CA ILE A 55 11.98 -29.71 2.22
C ILE A 55 10.63 -29.46 2.87
N TYR A 56 10.52 -28.38 3.59
CA TYR A 56 9.33 -28.01 4.31
C TYR A 56 8.46 -27.05 3.50
N VAL A 57 7.22 -27.43 3.27
CA VAL A 57 6.22 -26.62 2.57
C VAL A 57 5.27 -26.02 3.60
N THR A 58 5.14 -24.72 3.62
CA THR A 58 4.31 -23.99 4.59
C THR A 58 3.36 -23.04 3.88
N HIS A 59 2.43 -22.44 4.62
CA HIS A 59 1.62 -21.32 4.14
C HIS A 59 1.77 -20.12 5.06
N ASN A 60 2.58 -19.13 4.66
CA ASN A 60 3.04 -18.01 5.48
C ASN A 60 4.01 -18.41 6.62
N GLY A 61 4.58 -19.61 6.53
CA GLY A 61 5.42 -20.16 7.58
C GLY A 61 6.80 -19.52 7.71
N LEU A 62 7.28 -18.80 6.69
CA LEU A 62 8.46 -17.94 6.80
C LEU A 62 8.27 -16.79 7.79
N CYS A 63 7.01 -16.46 8.13
CA CYS A 63 6.70 -15.37 9.05
C CYS A 63 6.29 -15.86 10.44
N TYR A 64 5.75 -17.07 10.56
CA TYR A 64 5.21 -17.59 11.81
C TYR A 64 5.77 -18.97 12.18
N ASP A 65 5.43 -20.04 11.46
CA ASP A 65 5.72 -21.42 11.86
C ASP A 65 7.20 -21.65 12.17
N VAL A 66 8.09 -21.21 11.27
CA VAL A 66 9.53 -21.44 11.42
C VAL A 66 10.18 -20.47 12.40
N PRO A 67 10.03 -19.13 12.25
CA PRO A 67 10.77 -18.16 13.07
C PRO A 67 10.19 -17.89 14.45
N LYS A 68 8.88 -18.11 14.67
CA LYS A 68 8.24 -17.81 15.94
C LYS A 68 7.92 -19.06 16.76
N ALA A 69 7.68 -20.20 16.12
CA ALA A 69 7.28 -21.42 16.79
C ALA A 69 8.38 -22.50 16.75
N LEU A 70 8.59 -23.16 15.62
CA LEU A 70 9.43 -24.37 15.54
C LEU A 70 10.87 -24.14 15.95
N ASN A 71 11.56 -23.19 15.32
CA ASN A 71 12.98 -22.97 15.61
C ASN A 71 13.22 -22.45 17.03
N PRO A 72 12.48 -21.46 17.59
CA PRO A 72 12.75 -20.97 18.94
C PRO A 72 12.24 -21.92 20.04
N LEU A 73 11.06 -22.54 19.89
CA LEU A 73 10.44 -23.30 20.97
C LEU A 73 10.83 -24.79 20.96
N TRP A 74 10.96 -25.39 19.76
CA TRP A 74 11.35 -26.79 19.64
C TRP A 74 12.80 -26.99 19.21
N MET A 75 13.55 -25.90 18.97
CA MET A 75 14.91 -25.96 18.43
C MET A 75 14.95 -26.81 17.17
N ALA A 76 13.97 -26.60 16.29
CA ALA A 76 13.67 -27.50 15.19
C ALA A 76 14.80 -27.58 14.14
N GLY A 77 15.74 -26.62 14.12
CA GLY A 77 16.90 -26.64 13.22
C GLY A 77 16.54 -26.46 11.74
N ILE A 78 15.34 -25.96 11.44
CA ILE A 78 14.92 -25.77 10.04
C ILE A 78 15.80 -24.71 9.38
N ASN A 79 16.47 -25.11 8.30
CA ASN A 79 17.20 -24.21 7.44
C ASN A 79 16.20 -23.51 6.49
N TYR A 80 16.16 -22.19 6.51
CA TYR A 80 15.26 -21.39 5.65
C TYR A 80 15.44 -21.67 4.15
N ASN A 81 16.63 -22.12 3.71
CA ASN A 81 16.85 -22.53 2.33
C ASN A 81 16.08 -23.82 1.96
N ASN A 82 15.60 -24.58 2.94
CA ASN A 82 14.78 -25.77 2.75
C ASN A 82 13.29 -25.51 2.98
N VAL A 83 12.87 -24.23 3.05
CA VAL A 83 11.46 -23.86 3.24
C VAL A 83 10.89 -23.31 1.94
N ILE A 84 9.72 -23.82 1.56
CA ILE A 84 8.89 -23.31 0.47
C ILE A 84 7.60 -22.76 1.07
N ASP A 85 7.34 -21.49 0.85
CA ASP A 85 6.14 -20.82 1.33
C ASP A 85 5.12 -20.66 0.20
N THR A 86 3.98 -21.32 0.33
CA THR A 86 2.92 -21.28 -0.68
C THR A 86 2.25 -19.92 -0.80
N MET A 87 2.31 -19.08 0.26
CA MET A 87 1.88 -17.67 0.18
C MET A 87 2.77 -16.92 -0.82
N VAL A 88 4.10 -17.09 -0.74
CA VAL A 88 5.06 -16.47 -1.66
C VAL A 88 4.83 -16.96 -3.09
N LEU A 89 4.66 -18.26 -3.29
CA LEU A 89 4.37 -18.83 -4.62
C LEU A 89 3.04 -18.31 -5.17
N SER A 90 2.03 -18.14 -4.34
CA SER A 90 0.71 -17.61 -4.71
C SER A 90 0.79 -16.16 -5.16
N GLN A 91 1.50 -15.33 -4.42
CA GLN A 91 1.74 -13.92 -4.75
C GLN A 91 2.56 -13.77 -6.03
N LEU A 92 3.60 -14.61 -6.20
CA LEU A 92 4.41 -14.64 -7.41
C LEU A 92 3.60 -15.07 -8.64
N TYR A 93 2.70 -16.06 -8.47
CA TYR A 93 1.79 -16.51 -9.54
C TYR A 93 0.86 -15.40 -10.01
N TYR A 94 0.17 -14.74 -9.09
CA TYR A 94 -0.75 -13.65 -9.40
C TYR A 94 -0.93 -12.70 -8.21
N PRO A 95 -0.25 -11.53 -8.19
CA PRO A 95 -0.19 -10.65 -7.01
C PRO A 95 -1.55 -10.17 -6.46
N ARG A 96 -2.57 -10.09 -7.31
CA ARG A 96 -3.93 -9.67 -6.94
C ARG A 96 -4.96 -10.70 -7.37
N ILE A 97 -4.79 -11.92 -6.89
CA ILE A 97 -5.79 -12.96 -7.09
C ILE A 97 -7.09 -12.56 -6.37
N GLU A 98 -8.23 -12.78 -7.02
CA GLU A 98 -9.55 -12.53 -6.43
C GLU A 98 -9.67 -13.30 -5.10
N ASP A 99 -10.32 -12.71 -4.09
CA ASP A 99 -10.44 -13.21 -2.72
C ASP A 99 -9.12 -13.39 -1.93
N GLY A 100 -7.99 -13.01 -2.53
CA GLY A 100 -6.69 -12.99 -1.86
C GLY A 100 -5.95 -14.33 -1.80
N HIS A 101 -4.90 -14.36 -0.98
CA HIS A 101 -3.91 -15.43 -0.91
C HIS A 101 -4.05 -16.32 0.34
N SER A 102 -5.00 -16.04 1.22
CA SER A 102 -5.17 -16.79 2.47
C SER A 102 -5.46 -18.27 2.23
N LEU A 103 -5.12 -19.10 3.19
CA LEU A 103 -5.39 -20.54 3.10
C LEU A 103 -6.91 -20.80 2.99
N ALA A 104 -7.75 -20.01 3.66
CA ALA A 104 -9.21 -20.07 3.53
C ALA A 104 -9.67 -19.80 2.08
N ALA A 105 -9.18 -18.71 1.46
CA ALA A 105 -9.51 -18.39 0.07
C ALA A 105 -9.05 -19.48 -0.92
N TRP A 106 -7.91 -20.11 -0.67
CA TRP A 106 -7.47 -21.27 -1.46
C TRP A 106 -8.34 -22.51 -1.21
N GLY A 107 -8.75 -22.74 0.03
CA GLY A 107 -9.67 -23.82 0.39
C GLY A 107 -11.00 -23.70 -0.37
N GLU A 108 -11.61 -22.53 -0.37
CA GLU A 108 -12.83 -22.23 -1.13
C GLU A 108 -12.67 -22.51 -2.62
N ARG A 109 -11.56 -22.10 -3.25
CA ARG A 109 -11.27 -22.37 -4.67
C ARG A 109 -11.15 -23.86 -4.99
N PHE A 110 -10.80 -24.69 -4.03
CA PHE A 110 -10.70 -26.13 -4.19
C PHE A 110 -11.94 -26.90 -3.73
N GLY A 111 -12.98 -26.22 -3.22
CA GLY A 111 -14.13 -26.85 -2.57
C GLY A 111 -13.74 -27.64 -1.32
N LEU A 112 -12.67 -27.21 -0.64
CA LEU A 112 -12.14 -27.79 0.58
C LEU A 112 -12.07 -26.69 1.64
N GLU A 113 -13.20 -26.40 2.28
CA GLU A 113 -13.29 -25.30 3.23
C GLU A 113 -12.37 -25.50 4.44
N LYS A 114 -11.71 -24.39 4.83
CA LYS A 114 -10.95 -24.32 6.07
C LYS A 114 -11.91 -24.45 7.25
N ILE A 115 -11.54 -25.25 8.24
CA ILE A 115 -12.30 -25.39 9.49
C ILE A 115 -12.22 -24.07 10.27
N SER A 116 -13.32 -23.65 10.88
CA SER A 116 -13.30 -22.50 11.79
C SER A 116 -12.89 -22.97 13.19
N PHE A 117 -11.82 -22.41 13.75
CA PHE A 117 -11.33 -22.71 15.09
C PHE A 117 -10.89 -21.42 15.80
N HIS A 118 -11.16 -21.30 17.11
CA HIS A 118 -10.95 -20.04 17.83
C HIS A 118 -10.34 -20.21 19.24
N ASP A 119 -10.39 -21.40 19.84
CA ASP A 119 -9.86 -21.62 21.19
C ASP A 119 -8.46 -22.23 21.18
N PHE A 120 -7.45 -21.36 21.12
CA PHE A 120 -6.04 -21.74 21.18
C PHE A 120 -5.48 -21.81 22.61
N SER A 121 -6.32 -21.82 23.64
CA SER A 121 -5.89 -21.84 25.04
C SER A 121 -5.38 -23.22 25.52
N LYS A 122 -5.79 -24.30 24.86
CA LYS A 122 -5.41 -25.66 25.18
C LYS A 122 -5.46 -26.57 23.96
N LEU A 123 -4.71 -27.68 24.04
CA LEU A 123 -4.76 -28.73 23.02
C LEU A 123 -6.11 -29.46 23.07
N THR A 124 -6.76 -29.58 21.91
CA THR A 124 -8.01 -30.37 21.73
C THR A 124 -7.93 -31.17 20.42
N ASP A 125 -8.79 -32.23 20.32
CA ASP A 125 -8.88 -33.01 19.08
C ASP A 125 -9.39 -32.19 17.90
N GLU A 126 -10.23 -31.18 18.17
CA GLU A 126 -10.69 -30.21 17.16
C GLU A 126 -9.53 -29.37 16.62
N MET A 127 -8.60 -28.94 17.49
CA MET A 127 -7.38 -28.20 17.08
C MET A 127 -6.50 -29.10 16.20
N VAL A 128 -6.31 -30.35 16.55
CA VAL A 128 -5.55 -31.31 15.73
C VAL A 128 -6.19 -31.46 14.35
N THR A 129 -7.52 -31.66 14.32
CA THR A 129 -8.29 -31.78 13.07
C THR A 129 -8.19 -30.49 12.21
N TYR A 130 -8.20 -29.32 12.86
CA TYR A 130 -8.02 -28.03 12.20
C TYR A 130 -6.63 -27.93 11.55
N CYS A 131 -5.56 -28.24 12.29
CA CYS A 131 -4.18 -28.25 11.79
C CYS A 131 -4.00 -29.27 10.64
N GLU A 132 -4.60 -30.47 10.74
CA GLU A 132 -4.60 -31.45 9.64
C GLU A 132 -5.27 -30.93 8.37
N ARG A 133 -6.40 -30.22 8.51
CA ARG A 133 -7.09 -29.62 7.39
C ARG A 133 -6.22 -28.55 6.71
N ASP A 134 -5.51 -27.75 7.48
CA ASP A 134 -4.62 -26.71 6.96
C ASP A 134 -3.45 -27.34 6.19
N THR A 135 -2.88 -28.44 6.67
CA THR A 135 -1.87 -29.19 5.90
C THR A 135 -2.43 -29.79 4.60
N GLU A 136 -3.68 -30.26 4.60
CA GLU A 136 -4.33 -30.79 3.39
C GLU A 136 -4.52 -29.71 2.32
N ILE A 137 -5.06 -28.55 2.74
CA ILE A 137 -5.22 -27.41 1.82
C ILE A 137 -3.86 -26.96 1.29
N THR A 138 -2.87 -26.79 2.16
CA THR A 138 -1.50 -26.36 1.79
C THR A 138 -0.86 -27.30 0.78
N ALA A 139 -1.00 -28.63 0.92
CA ALA A 139 -0.51 -29.61 -0.04
C ALA A 139 -1.17 -29.43 -1.43
N LYS A 140 -2.49 -29.24 -1.46
CA LYS A 140 -3.23 -28.97 -2.72
C LYS A 140 -2.79 -27.64 -3.37
N VAL A 141 -2.64 -26.58 -2.57
CA VAL A 141 -2.13 -25.28 -3.03
C VAL A 141 -0.76 -25.42 -3.67
N PHE A 142 0.15 -26.12 -2.99
CA PHE A 142 1.52 -26.32 -3.48
C PHE A 142 1.54 -27.05 -4.81
N ARG A 143 0.88 -28.22 -4.92
CA ARG A 143 0.79 -29.00 -6.16
C ARG A 143 0.19 -28.18 -7.32
N ALA A 144 -0.86 -27.38 -7.05
CA ALA A 144 -1.50 -26.54 -8.04
C ALA A 144 -0.60 -25.39 -8.51
N LEU A 145 0.09 -24.73 -7.56
CA LEU A 145 0.97 -23.59 -7.87
C LEU A 145 2.20 -24.00 -8.67
N ILE A 146 2.82 -25.14 -8.36
CA ILE A 146 3.93 -25.69 -9.16
C ILE A 146 3.51 -25.81 -10.64
N ASN A 147 2.37 -26.44 -10.92
CA ASN A 147 1.90 -26.63 -12.27
C ASN A 147 1.61 -25.30 -12.98
N ARG A 148 0.95 -24.36 -12.29
CA ARG A 148 0.60 -23.04 -12.82
C ARG A 148 1.83 -22.17 -13.08
N LEU A 149 2.83 -22.19 -12.20
CA LEU A 149 4.07 -21.43 -12.37
C LEU A 149 4.89 -21.98 -13.54
N LYS A 150 5.00 -23.32 -13.69
CA LYS A 150 5.65 -23.96 -14.84
C LYS A 150 4.96 -23.57 -16.16
N GLN A 151 3.65 -23.65 -16.22
CA GLN A 151 2.87 -23.26 -17.41
C GLN A 151 3.08 -21.80 -17.82
N ARG A 152 3.37 -20.92 -16.85
CA ARG A 152 3.71 -19.51 -17.10
C ARG A 152 5.19 -19.26 -17.37
N GLY A 153 6.01 -20.28 -17.40
CA GLY A 153 7.45 -20.16 -17.70
C GLY A 153 8.30 -19.61 -16.54
N TYR A 154 7.83 -19.68 -15.30
CA TYR A 154 8.64 -19.30 -14.15
C TYR A 154 9.81 -20.27 -13.95
N SER A 155 10.96 -19.72 -13.58
CA SER A 155 12.17 -20.50 -13.26
C SER A 155 12.26 -20.79 -11.76
N GLU A 156 13.02 -21.84 -11.42
CA GLU A 156 13.46 -22.12 -10.04
C GLU A 156 14.08 -20.88 -9.38
N ARG A 157 14.90 -20.15 -10.16
CA ARG A 157 15.59 -18.94 -9.69
C ARG A 157 14.61 -17.82 -9.31
N SER A 158 13.53 -17.65 -10.05
CA SER A 158 12.49 -16.66 -9.72
C SER A 158 11.87 -16.97 -8.36
N CYS A 159 11.53 -18.23 -8.12
CA CYS A 159 10.96 -18.66 -6.83
C CYS A 159 11.97 -18.52 -5.69
N GLU A 160 13.23 -18.90 -5.91
CA GLU A 160 14.32 -18.78 -4.93
C GLU A 160 14.52 -17.33 -4.47
N ILE A 161 14.56 -16.37 -5.41
CA ILE A 161 14.77 -14.97 -5.11
C ILE A 161 13.64 -14.44 -4.21
N GLU A 162 12.39 -14.73 -4.54
CA GLU A 162 11.24 -14.27 -3.77
C GLU A 162 11.20 -14.89 -2.36
N HIS A 163 11.56 -16.17 -2.20
CA HIS A 163 11.63 -16.79 -0.87
C HIS A 163 12.75 -16.20 -0.02
N LYS A 164 13.95 -16.02 -0.58
CA LYS A 164 15.05 -15.36 0.11
C LYS A 164 14.69 -13.92 0.51
N PHE A 165 14.04 -13.20 -0.39
CA PHE A 165 13.58 -11.85 -0.11
C PHE A 165 12.51 -11.85 0.97
N ARG A 166 11.50 -12.74 0.92
CA ARG A 166 10.49 -12.84 1.98
C ARG A 166 11.11 -13.18 3.34
N HIS A 167 12.12 -14.02 3.37
CA HIS A 167 12.84 -14.32 4.62
C HIS A 167 13.51 -13.07 5.22
N ILE A 168 14.22 -12.27 4.39
CA ILE A 168 14.83 -11.00 4.81
C ILE A 168 13.75 -10.04 5.34
N ILE A 169 12.64 -9.92 4.63
CA ILE A 169 11.52 -9.06 5.04
C ILE A 169 10.89 -9.54 6.35
N ALA A 170 10.71 -10.85 6.54
CA ALA A 170 10.19 -11.39 7.79
C ALA A 170 11.12 -11.08 8.98
N GLU A 171 12.43 -11.10 8.77
CA GLU A 171 13.41 -10.66 9.78
C GLU A 171 13.32 -9.16 10.05
N GLN A 172 13.20 -8.34 9.01
CA GLN A 172 12.98 -6.89 9.15
C GLN A 172 11.69 -6.57 9.93
N GLU A 173 10.58 -7.25 9.63
CA GLU A 173 9.30 -7.10 10.32
C GLU A 173 9.42 -7.47 11.81
N ARG A 174 10.12 -8.56 12.16
CA ARG A 174 10.36 -8.94 13.56
C ARG A 174 11.27 -7.96 14.29
N ASN A 175 12.33 -7.51 13.64
CA ASN A 175 13.27 -6.57 14.25
C ASN A 175 12.66 -5.20 14.46
N GLY A 176 11.79 -4.75 13.58
CA GLY A 176 11.23 -3.41 13.60
C GLY A 176 12.29 -2.31 13.46
N TRP A 177 11.82 -1.08 13.45
CA TRP A 177 12.64 0.13 13.36
C TRP A 177 12.50 0.92 14.65
N LEU A 178 13.62 1.18 15.33
CA LEU A 178 13.61 1.98 16.58
C LEU A 178 13.11 3.40 16.28
N PHE A 179 12.20 3.90 17.13
CA PHE A 179 11.49 5.15 16.91
C PHE A 179 11.56 6.06 18.13
N ASP A 180 11.92 7.33 17.94
CA ASP A 180 11.99 8.32 19.01
C ASP A 180 10.60 8.83 19.39
N LYS A 181 9.94 8.11 20.29
CA LYS A 181 8.61 8.47 20.81
C LYS A 181 8.53 9.88 21.36
N LYS A 182 9.57 10.34 22.07
CA LYS A 182 9.54 11.66 22.71
C LYS A 182 9.61 12.78 21.68
N ALA A 183 10.53 12.68 20.74
CA ALA A 183 10.65 13.62 19.63
C ALA A 183 9.39 13.60 18.77
N ALA A 184 8.80 12.42 18.50
CA ALA A 184 7.58 12.28 17.73
C ALA A 184 6.37 12.98 18.38
N ILE A 185 6.16 12.79 19.69
CA ILE A 185 5.08 13.47 20.43
C ILE A 185 5.25 14.98 20.38
N LYS A 186 6.50 15.47 20.53
CA LYS A 186 6.78 16.90 20.43
C LYS A 186 6.45 17.42 19.03
N LEU A 187 6.99 16.82 17.99
CA LEU A 187 6.76 17.22 16.60
C LEU A 187 5.26 17.17 16.24
N TYR A 188 4.56 16.12 16.66
CA TYR A 188 3.12 16.00 16.46
C TYR A 188 2.34 17.17 17.05
N ARG A 189 2.65 17.56 18.30
CA ARG A 189 2.00 18.69 18.98
C ARG A 189 2.30 20.01 18.27
N ASP A 190 3.56 20.22 17.90
CA ASP A 190 4.00 21.44 17.20
C ASP A 190 3.29 21.58 15.84
N LEU A 191 3.18 20.49 15.08
CA LEU A 191 2.47 20.47 13.80
C LEU A 191 0.95 20.71 13.97
N ARG A 192 0.32 20.11 14.98
CA ARG A 192 -1.10 20.31 15.29
C ARG A 192 -1.40 21.74 15.71
N GLN A 193 -0.50 22.37 16.46
CA GLN A 193 -0.65 23.77 16.81
C GLN A 193 -0.55 24.67 15.57
N GLN A 194 0.44 24.47 14.73
CA GLN A 194 0.58 25.24 13.49
C GLN A 194 -0.61 25.02 12.54
N GLU A 195 -1.10 23.78 12.41
CA GLU A 195 -2.29 23.44 11.64
C GLU A 195 -3.53 24.17 12.15
N TYR A 196 -3.74 24.19 13.47
CA TYR A 196 -4.86 24.88 14.10
C TYR A 196 -4.80 26.40 13.86
N ASP A 197 -3.64 27.02 14.11
CA ASP A 197 -3.47 28.46 13.94
C ASP A 197 -3.69 28.88 12.48
N LEU A 198 -3.10 28.14 11.54
CA LEU A 198 -3.31 28.38 10.12
C LEU A 198 -4.77 28.15 9.71
N GLY A 199 -5.44 27.16 10.28
CA GLY A 199 -6.87 26.91 10.05
C GLY A 199 -7.76 28.10 10.47
N LEU A 200 -7.44 28.77 11.58
CA LEU A 200 -8.12 29.99 12.01
C LEU A 200 -7.90 31.16 11.05
N GLU A 201 -6.69 31.30 10.51
CA GLU A 201 -6.39 32.34 9.51
C GLU A 201 -7.12 32.07 8.20
N ILE A 202 -7.13 30.84 7.73
CA ILE A 202 -7.85 30.42 6.53
C ILE A 202 -9.35 30.71 6.70
N LYS A 203 -9.94 30.39 7.85
CA LYS A 203 -11.35 30.66 8.13
C LYS A 203 -11.69 32.16 8.00
N LYS A 204 -10.78 33.07 8.35
CA LYS A 204 -10.97 34.53 8.16
C LYS A 204 -10.96 34.95 6.69
N LYS A 205 -10.19 34.21 5.85
CA LYS A 205 -10.09 34.49 4.40
C LYS A 205 -11.27 33.94 3.60
N PHE A 206 -11.97 32.94 4.11
CA PHE A 206 -13.13 32.32 3.49
C PHE A 206 -14.37 32.54 4.35
N PRO A 207 -15.08 33.68 4.18
CA PRO A 207 -16.32 33.93 4.93
C PRO A 207 -17.40 32.90 4.58
N PRO A 208 -18.40 32.71 5.46
CA PRO A 208 -19.56 31.88 5.18
C PRO A 208 -20.20 32.25 3.85
N TRP A 209 -20.70 31.26 3.15
CA TRP A 209 -21.35 31.46 1.85
C TRP A 209 -22.69 30.74 1.77
N PRO A 210 -23.66 31.28 1.03
CA PRO A 210 -24.93 30.60 0.82
C PRO A 210 -24.70 29.38 -0.11
N LYS A 211 -25.13 28.20 0.35
CA LYS A 211 -25.12 26.95 -0.40
C LYS A 211 -26.53 26.44 -0.62
N LYS A 212 -26.85 26.11 -1.88
CA LYS A 212 -28.10 25.41 -2.21
C LYS A 212 -28.08 24.02 -1.60
N VAL A 213 -29.11 23.72 -0.77
CA VAL A 213 -29.29 22.42 -0.14
C VAL A 213 -30.08 21.50 -1.07
N ASN A 214 -31.24 21.96 -1.54
CA ASN A 214 -32.10 21.18 -2.43
C ASN A 214 -33.12 22.08 -3.14
N GLU A 215 -33.87 21.48 -4.06
CA GLU A 215 -34.97 22.08 -4.78
C GLU A 215 -36.25 21.27 -4.54
N TYR A 216 -37.34 21.95 -4.25
CA TYR A 216 -38.61 21.32 -3.90
C TYR A 216 -39.78 21.92 -4.68
N LYS A 217 -40.77 21.08 -4.99
CA LYS A 217 -42.06 21.54 -5.50
C LYS A 217 -42.94 21.99 -4.36
N TYR A 218 -43.42 23.19 -4.44
CA TYR A 218 -44.44 23.70 -3.53
C TYR A 218 -45.82 23.12 -3.90
N ARG A 219 -46.47 22.54 -2.93
CA ARG A 219 -47.79 21.92 -3.11
C ARG A 219 -48.72 22.35 -1.97
N LEU A 220 -50.02 22.53 -2.30
CA LEU A 220 -51.09 22.77 -1.35
C LEU A 220 -51.88 21.47 -1.15
N LYS A 221 -52.41 21.30 0.06
CA LYS A 221 -53.41 20.29 0.40
C LYS A 221 -54.75 20.64 -0.19
N GLN A 222 -55.76 19.76 -0.07
CA GLN A 222 -57.13 20.02 -0.53
C GLN A 222 -57.80 21.18 0.17
N ASP A 223 -57.40 21.50 1.41
CA ASP A 223 -57.88 22.63 2.22
C ASP A 223 -57.18 23.96 1.89
N GLY A 224 -56.30 23.99 0.88
CA GLY A 224 -55.53 25.16 0.47
C GLY A 224 -54.30 25.47 1.33
N THR A 225 -53.99 24.66 2.35
CA THR A 225 -52.83 24.88 3.22
C THR A 225 -51.56 24.20 2.64
N PRO A 226 -50.35 24.75 2.89
CA PRO A 226 -49.10 24.08 2.49
C PRO A 226 -48.90 22.75 3.21
N TYR A 227 -48.18 21.84 2.58
CA TYR A 227 -47.71 20.63 3.27
C TYR A 227 -46.73 21.00 4.39
N ALA A 228 -46.72 20.22 5.48
CA ALA A 228 -45.93 20.48 6.69
C ALA A 228 -44.43 20.63 6.42
N TYR A 229 -43.89 19.89 5.40
CA TYR A 229 -42.48 19.99 5.05
C TYR A 229 -42.07 21.39 4.58
N TYR A 230 -42.95 22.14 3.95
CA TYR A 230 -42.66 23.52 3.53
C TYR A 230 -42.38 24.42 4.73
N GLN A 231 -43.22 24.36 5.77
CA GLN A 231 -42.99 25.11 6.99
C GLN A 231 -41.69 24.72 7.68
N GLN A 232 -41.38 23.42 7.74
CA GLN A 232 -40.11 22.92 8.27
C GLN A 232 -38.90 23.46 7.47
N HIS A 233 -39.04 23.61 6.14
CA HIS A 233 -37.98 24.21 5.34
C HIS A 233 -37.84 25.71 5.60
N VAL A 234 -38.98 26.45 5.74
CA VAL A 234 -38.94 27.88 6.07
C VAL A 234 -38.29 28.12 7.44
N ASP A 235 -38.56 27.26 8.41
CA ASP A 235 -38.00 27.39 9.77
C ASP A 235 -36.49 27.11 9.82
N LYS A 236 -35.96 26.32 8.87
CA LYS A 236 -34.59 25.85 8.90
C LYS A 236 -33.67 26.49 7.86
N TYR A 237 -34.20 26.89 6.70
CA TYR A 237 -33.41 27.32 5.54
C TYR A 237 -33.88 28.68 5.01
N GLN A 238 -32.98 29.34 4.28
CA GLN A 238 -33.38 30.46 3.43
C GLN A 238 -34.12 29.90 2.21
N ILE A 239 -35.30 30.43 1.90
CA ILE A 239 -36.11 29.99 0.77
C ILE A 239 -35.93 30.96 -0.40
N LYS A 240 -35.61 30.43 -1.57
CA LYS A 240 -35.57 31.16 -2.85
C LYS A 240 -36.57 30.55 -3.81
N TRP A 241 -37.54 31.29 -4.25
CA TRP A 241 -38.51 30.85 -5.26
C TRP A 241 -37.87 30.91 -6.65
N THR A 242 -37.96 29.82 -7.41
CA THR A 242 -37.50 29.70 -8.79
C THR A 242 -38.66 29.75 -9.79
N SER A 243 -39.89 29.45 -9.31
CA SER A 243 -41.17 29.59 -10.02
C SER A 243 -42.31 29.69 -9.02
N GLU A 244 -43.55 29.85 -9.50
CA GLU A 244 -44.76 29.85 -8.65
C GLU A 244 -44.96 28.53 -7.88
N THR A 245 -44.35 27.42 -8.36
CA THR A 245 -44.53 26.09 -7.80
C THR A 245 -43.25 25.41 -7.37
N THR A 246 -42.09 26.08 -7.43
CA THR A 246 -40.78 25.49 -7.12
C THR A 246 -39.97 26.49 -6.30
N TYR A 247 -39.35 25.99 -5.25
CA TYR A 247 -38.42 26.75 -4.41
C TYR A 247 -37.16 25.97 -4.08
N GLU A 248 -36.13 26.72 -3.83
CA GLU A 248 -34.84 26.20 -3.35
C GLU A 248 -34.66 26.51 -1.87
N THR A 249 -34.03 25.58 -1.17
CA THR A 249 -33.57 25.78 0.19
C THR A 249 -32.07 26.06 0.19
N TRP A 250 -31.67 27.10 0.93
CA TRP A 250 -30.30 27.55 1.03
C TRP A 250 -29.90 27.67 2.49
N GLU A 251 -28.65 27.36 2.81
CA GLU A 251 -28.07 27.57 4.14
C GLU A 251 -26.74 28.30 4.04
N GLU A 252 -26.37 29.06 5.06
CA GLU A 252 -25.04 29.61 5.19
C GLU A 252 -24.10 28.52 5.72
N VAL A 253 -23.04 28.24 4.97
CA VAL A 253 -22.05 27.21 5.29
C VAL A 253 -20.73 27.88 5.67
N GLU A 254 -20.26 27.62 6.87
CA GLU A 254 -18.89 28.00 7.26
C GLU A 254 -17.86 27.11 6.56
N PHE A 255 -16.73 27.71 6.16
CA PHE A 255 -15.67 26.96 5.54
C PHE A 255 -15.00 26.03 6.56
N ASN A 256 -15.11 24.73 6.30
CA ASN A 256 -14.40 23.68 7.02
C ASN A 256 -13.27 23.15 6.12
N ILE A 257 -12.04 23.58 6.40
CA ILE A 257 -10.86 23.13 5.64
C ILE A 257 -10.62 21.62 5.76
N GLY A 258 -11.07 20.97 6.83
CA GLY A 258 -11.05 19.52 7.00
C GLY A 258 -11.96 18.76 6.02
N SER A 259 -12.95 19.44 5.40
CA SER A 259 -13.87 18.82 4.44
C SER A 259 -13.27 18.78 3.02
N PRO A 260 -12.98 17.59 2.44
CA PRO A 260 -12.47 17.48 1.07
C PRO A 260 -13.37 18.16 0.03
N ALA A 261 -14.70 18.02 0.17
CA ALA A 261 -15.65 18.61 -0.76
C ALA A 261 -15.60 20.15 -0.73
N GLN A 262 -15.58 20.74 0.48
CA GLN A 262 -15.52 22.19 0.59
C GLN A 262 -14.17 22.76 0.12
N ARG A 263 -13.07 22.05 0.34
CA ARG A 263 -11.78 22.43 -0.24
C ARG A 263 -11.82 22.47 -1.77
N VAL A 264 -12.39 21.42 -2.37
CA VAL A 264 -12.57 21.37 -3.83
C VAL A 264 -13.41 22.54 -4.31
N ASP A 265 -14.56 22.80 -3.68
CA ASP A 265 -15.45 23.90 -4.05
C ASP A 265 -14.69 25.25 -4.04
N ARG A 266 -13.93 25.52 -2.96
CA ARG A 266 -13.15 26.77 -2.84
C ARG A 266 -11.98 26.88 -3.79
N LEU A 267 -11.28 25.78 -4.05
CA LEU A 267 -10.19 25.78 -5.02
C LEU A 267 -10.69 26.00 -6.45
N LEU A 268 -11.86 25.43 -6.79
CA LEU A 268 -12.50 25.69 -8.09
C LEU A 268 -12.90 27.16 -8.22
N ASP A 269 -13.44 27.78 -7.17
CA ASP A 269 -13.74 29.22 -7.15
C ASP A 269 -12.50 30.12 -7.38
N LEU A 270 -11.31 29.62 -6.94
CA LEU A 270 -10.03 30.29 -7.15
C LEU A 270 -9.37 29.95 -8.50
N GLY A 271 -10.02 29.14 -9.35
CA GLY A 271 -9.56 28.80 -10.68
C GLY A 271 -8.73 27.52 -10.80
N TRP A 272 -8.63 26.73 -9.71
CA TRP A 272 -7.97 25.43 -9.77
C TRP A 272 -8.67 24.47 -10.73
N LYS A 273 -7.87 23.72 -11.50
CA LYS A 273 -8.38 22.69 -12.43
C LYS A 273 -7.96 21.31 -11.96
N PRO A 274 -8.89 20.45 -11.55
CA PRO A 274 -8.57 19.11 -11.05
C PRO A 274 -7.98 18.23 -12.16
N THR A 275 -6.88 17.57 -11.85
CA THR A 275 -6.22 16.60 -12.74
C THR A 275 -6.47 15.16 -12.30
N LYS A 276 -6.81 14.95 -11.01
CA LYS A 276 -7.07 13.64 -10.41
C LYS A 276 -8.50 13.53 -9.90
N PHE A 277 -9.09 12.34 -10.06
CA PHE A 277 -10.47 12.06 -9.67
C PHE A 277 -10.56 10.71 -8.94
N THR A 278 -11.50 10.59 -8.01
CA THR A 278 -11.82 9.31 -7.37
C THR A 278 -12.34 8.31 -8.40
N LYS A 279 -12.04 7.01 -8.21
CA LYS A 279 -12.58 5.96 -9.08
C LYS A 279 -14.11 5.94 -9.02
N LYS A 280 -14.76 5.85 -10.17
CA LYS A 280 -16.20 5.61 -10.24
C LYS A 280 -16.52 4.20 -9.74
N THR A 281 -17.49 4.08 -8.86
CA THR A 281 -17.98 2.78 -8.39
C THR A 281 -19.04 2.23 -9.35
N PRO A 282 -19.28 0.89 -9.40
CA PRO A 282 -20.34 0.29 -10.22
C PRO A 282 -21.74 0.85 -9.90
N LYS A 283 -21.95 1.39 -8.69
CA LYS A 283 -23.21 2.01 -8.27
C LYS A 283 -23.32 3.51 -8.62
N GLY A 284 -22.43 4.02 -9.46
CA GLY A 284 -22.45 5.40 -9.95
C GLY A 284 -21.84 6.46 -9.02
N GLY A 285 -21.28 6.07 -7.86
CA GLY A 285 -20.52 6.96 -6.99
C GLY A 285 -19.06 7.12 -7.44
N GLY A 286 -18.38 8.19 -6.99
CA GLY A 286 -16.99 8.51 -7.35
C GLY A 286 -16.91 9.47 -8.54
N GLY A 287 -15.70 9.67 -9.05
CA GLY A 287 -15.42 10.67 -10.08
C GLY A 287 -15.34 12.10 -9.51
N ASN A 288 -15.25 12.25 -8.18
CA ASN A 288 -15.05 13.54 -7.54
C ASN A 288 -13.59 13.99 -7.67
N PRO A 289 -13.34 15.31 -7.86
CA PRO A 289 -11.99 15.83 -7.86
C PRO A 289 -11.23 15.48 -6.59
N GLN A 290 -9.95 15.13 -6.73
CA GLN A 290 -9.05 14.86 -5.61
C GLN A 290 -8.00 15.96 -5.53
N VAL A 291 -7.86 16.54 -4.36
CA VAL A 291 -6.79 17.50 -4.03
C VAL A 291 -5.66 16.71 -3.40
N ASP A 292 -4.52 16.66 -4.08
CA ASP A 292 -3.26 16.11 -3.54
C ASP A 292 -2.25 17.23 -3.31
N GLU A 293 -1.26 16.93 -2.45
CA GLU A 293 -0.23 17.88 -2.03
C GLU A 293 0.53 18.45 -3.23
N GLU A 294 0.94 17.59 -4.17
CA GLU A 294 1.77 17.95 -5.32
C GLU A 294 1.06 18.92 -6.27
N SER A 295 -0.14 18.54 -6.74
CA SER A 295 -0.90 19.37 -7.67
C SER A 295 -1.36 20.70 -7.06
N LEU A 296 -1.53 20.75 -5.73
CA LEU A 296 -1.90 21.98 -5.06
C LEU A 296 -0.71 22.91 -4.85
N LEU A 297 0.46 22.39 -4.57
CA LEU A 297 1.71 23.16 -4.49
C LEU A 297 2.07 23.77 -5.86
N GLU A 298 1.96 22.98 -6.93
CA GLU A 298 2.14 23.47 -8.30
C GLU A 298 1.18 24.62 -8.61
N PHE A 299 -0.11 24.45 -8.31
CA PHE A 299 -1.10 25.51 -8.54
C PHE A 299 -0.87 26.74 -7.66
N ALA A 300 -0.39 26.56 -6.43
CA ALA A 300 -0.03 27.69 -5.56
C ALA A 300 1.13 28.52 -6.12
N GLU A 301 2.15 27.86 -6.68
CA GLU A 301 3.29 28.52 -7.32
C GLU A 301 2.86 29.23 -8.62
N GLU A 302 2.06 28.57 -9.47
CA GLU A 302 1.61 29.12 -10.74
C GLU A 302 0.64 30.31 -10.57
N SER A 303 -0.31 30.21 -9.65
CA SER A 303 -1.35 31.23 -9.47
C SER A 303 -0.88 32.42 -8.65
N GLY A 304 0.09 32.24 -7.76
CA GLY A 304 0.51 33.24 -6.78
C GLY A 304 -0.58 33.67 -5.79
N ILE A 305 -1.69 32.92 -5.69
CA ILE A 305 -2.82 33.23 -4.82
C ILE A 305 -2.49 32.83 -3.37
N PRO A 306 -2.43 33.77 -2.40
CA PRO A 306 -2.04 33.46 -1.03
C PRO A 306 -2.93 32.43 -0.36
N GLU A 307 -4.24 32.45 -0.62
CA GLU A 307 -5.23 31.54 -0.06
C GLU A 307 -4.99 30.09 -0.51
N VAL A 308 -4.52 29.87 -1.74
CA VAL A 308 -4.14 28.54 -2.26
C VAL A 308 -2.92 28.03 -1.52
N SER A 309 -1.89 28.87 -1.35
CA SER A 309 -0.68 28.50 -0.58
C SER A 309 -1.01 28.16 0.86
N MET A 310 -1.92 28.89 1.50
CA MET A 310 -2.38 28.59 2.87
C MET A 310 -3.07 27.23 2.95
N ILE A 311 -3.92 26.89 1.98
CA ILE A 311 -4.60 25.56 1.93
C ILE A 311 -3.57 24.46 1.70
N ALA A 312 -2.60 24.66 0.82
CA ALA A 312 -1.50 23.72 0.56
C ALA A 312 -0.68 23.44 1.84
N ASP A 313 -0.27 24.50 2.52
CA ASP A 313 0.47 24.41 3.77
C ASP A 313 -0.32 23.70 4.88
N TRP A 314 -1.60 23.98 4.98
CA TRP A 314 -2.47 23.30 5.93
C TRP A 314 -2.57 21.79 5.64
N LEU A 315 -2.69 21.39 4.37
CA LEU A 315 -2.71 19.98 3.98
C LEU A 315 -1.40 19.27 4.31
N VAL A 316 -0.26 19.93 4.11
CA VAL A 316 1.05 19.40 4.51
C VAL A 316 1.10 19.18 6.02
N LEU A 317 0.75 20.19 6.82
CA LEU A 317 0.73 20.08 8.29
C LEU A 317 -0.17 18.95 8.77
N ASN A 318 -1.41 18.89 8.26
CA ASN A 318 -2.37 17.82 8.58
C ASN A 318 -1.84 16.45 8.16
N GLY A 319 -1.29 16.33 6.95
CA GLY A 319 -0.74 15.07 6.44
C GLY A 319 0.43 14.55 7.28
N ARG A 320 1.37 15.42 7.66
CA ARG A 320 2.52 15.06 8.51
C ARG A 320 2.09 14.70 9.92
N ALA A 321 1.19 15.48 10.52
CA ALA A 321 0.66 15.17 11.84
C ALA A 321 -0.07 13.83 11.88
N ASN A 322 -0.93 13.54 10.91
CA ASN A 322 -1.63 12.26 10.80
C ASN A 322 -0.65 11.08 10.61
N MET A 323 0.39 11.26 9.82
CA MET A 323 1.42 10.25 9.61
C MET A 323 2.16 9.93 10.91
N ILE A 324 2.59 10.95 11.65
CA ILE A 324 3.26 10.75 12.96
C ILE A 324 2.31 10.09 13.96
N ASN A 325 1.05 10.50 13.99
CA ASN A 325 0.06 9.86 14.84
C ASN A 325 -0.10 8.36 14.52
N THR A 326 -0.18 8.02 13.25
CA THR A 326 -0.21 6.61 12.82
C THR A 326 1.02 5.83 13.27
N TRP A 327 2.21 6.44 13.22
CA TRP A 327 3.43 5.80 13.73
C TRP A 327 3.39 5.61 15.24
N LEU A 328 2.90 6.60 15.99
CA LEU A 328 2.75 6.50 17.46
C LEU A 328 1.72 5.43 17.87
N GLU A 329 0.63 5.28 17.12
CA GLU A 329 -0.39 4.25 17.36
C GLU A 329 0.11 2.83 17.07
N ASN A 330 1.11 2.68 16.20
CA ASN A 330 1.71 1.40 15.83
C ASN A 330 3.07 1.15 16.50
N LEU A 331 3.40 1.92 17.53
CA LEU A 331 4.64 1.75 18.26
C LEU A 331 4.53 0.57 19.24
N GLY A 332 5.41 -0.40 19.09
CA GLY A 332 5.49 -1.56 19.99
C GLY A 332 6.06 -1.22 21.37
N ASP A 333 5.90 -2.12 22.32
CA ASP A 333 6.44 -1.99 23.68
C ASP A 333 7.98 -1.95 23.70
N ASP A 334 8.62 -2.52 22.68
CA ASP A 334 10.06 -2.47 22.45
C ASP A 334 10.55 -1.14 21.87
N SER A 335 9.67 -0.16 21.75
CA SER A 335 9.91 1.14 21.12
C SER A 335 10.24 1.05 19.62
N CYS A 336 9.88 -0.03 18.96
CA CYS A 336 10.04 -0.22 17.53
C CYS A 336 8.70 -0.19 16.79
N ILE A 337 8.76 0.17 15.50
CA ILE A 337 7.64 0.10 14.59
C ILE A 337 7.86 -1.10 13.66
N HIS A 338 6.90 -2.04 13.65
CA HIS A 338 6.92 -3.29 12.90
C HIS A 338 6.00 -3.22 11.68
N GLY A 339 6.37 -2.40 10.71
CA GLY A 339 5.56 -2.26 9.48
C GLY A 339 5.60 -3.52 8.61
N SER A 340 4.45 -3.94 8.10
CA SER A 340 4.32 -5.12 7.24
C SER A 340 4.66 -4.82 5.79
N VAL A 341 5.33 -5.75 5.13
CA VAL A 341 5.73 -5.66 3.72
C VAL A 341 5.28 -6.90 2.95
N PHE A 342 4.47 -6.70 1.93
CA PHE A 342 4.08 -7.75 1.00
C PHE A 342 5.01 -7.71 -0.21
N THR A 343 5.86 -8.73 -0.38
CA THR A 343 6.97 -8.71 -1.34
C THR A 343 6.52 -8.63 -2.81
N CYS A 344 5.38 -9.23 -3.16
CA CYS A 344 4.74 -9.15 -4.48
C CYS A 344 3.36 -8.50 -4.40
N GLY A 345 3.17 -7.45 -3.59
CA GLY A 345 1.85 -6.88 -3.29
C GLY A 345 1.20 -6.08 -4.42
N ALA A 346 1.97 -5.52 -5.36
CA ALA A 346 1.47 -4.77 -6.50
C ALA A 346 1.37 -5.63 -7.77
N ASN A 347 0.52 -5.25 -8.73
CA ASN A 347 0.45 -5.92 -10.04
C ASN A 347 1.80 -5.96 -10.78
N SER A 348 2.63 -4.94 -10.56
CA SER A 348 4.00 -4.86 -11.06
C SER A 348 5.00 -5.75 -10.27
N ARG A 349 4.54 -6.50 -9.29
CA ARG A 349 5.34 -7.27 -8.31
C ARG A 349 6.26 -6.43 -7.42
N ARG A 350 6.06 -5.11 -7.37
CA ARG A 350 6.70 -4.28 -6.35
C ARG A 350 6.10 -4.58 -4.98
N CYS A 351 6.89 -4.36 -3.94
CA CYS A 351 6.40 -4.44 -2.56
C CYS A 351 5.26 -3.45 -2.32
N THR A 352 4.33 -3.84 -1.47
CA THR A 352 3.37 -2.93 -0.83
C THR A 352 3.57 -2.96 0.68
N HIS A 353 3.29 -1.85 1.33
CA HIS A 353 3.56 -1.66 2.76
C HIS A 353 2.28 -1.28 3.50
N SER A 354 2.15 -1.77 4.73
CA SER A 354 1.01 -1.46 5.61
C SER A 354 1.39 -1.58 7.09
N SER A 355 0.55 -1.10 7.95
CA SER A 355 0.53 -1.33 9.41
C SER A 355 1.83 -0.98 10.17
N PRO A 356 2.42 0.19 10.04
CA PRO A 356 2.16 1.27 9.11
C PRO A 356 2.96 1.15 7.81
N ASN A 357 2.60 1.96 6.80
CA ASN A 357 3.43 2.06 5.59
C ASN A 357 4.71 2.85 5.89
N THR A 358 5.84 2.16 5.97
CA THR A 358 7.16 2.76 6.24
C THR A 358 7.89 3.23 4.97
N ALA A 359 7.36 2.93 3.78
CA ALA A 359 7.96 3.35 2.51
C ALA A 359 7.56 4.76 2.07
N ASN A 360 6.55 5.37 2.69
CA ASN A 360 6.05 6.69 2.33
C ASN A 360 6.55 7.83 3.23
N ILE A 361 7.60 7.59 4.02
CA ILE A 361 8.25 8.65 4.83
C ILE A 361 8.70 9.77 3.89
N PRO A 362 8.35 11.04 4.14
CA PRO A 362 8.67 12.15 3.25
C PRO A 362 10.16 12.24 2.94
N SER A 363 10.51 12.66 1.72
CA SER A 363 11.92 12.90 1.39
C SER A 363 12.48 14.06 2.21
N VAL A 364 13.79 14.11 2.42
CA VAL A 364 14.47 15.21 3.15
C VAL A 364 14.16 16.58 2.55
N LYS A 365 13.92 16.64 1.23
CA LYS A 365 13.58 17.88 0.51
C LYS A 365 12.12 18.33 0.70
N ALA A 366 11.24 17.43 1.14
CA ALA A 366 9.85 17.76 1.39
C ALA A 366 9.72 18.55 2.70
N LYS A 367 8.71 19.41 2.79
CA LYS A 367 8.42 20.17 4.02
C LYS A 367 8.21 19.21 5.20
N PHE A 368 8.93 19.41 6.30
CA PHE A 368 9.03 18.53 7.46
C PHE A 368 9.58 17.11 7.18
N GLY A 369 10.25 16.93 6.05
CA GLY A 369 10.80 15.62 5.68
C GLY A 369 11.98 15.21 6.55
N GLU A 370 12.88 16.14 6.86
CA GLU A 370 14.04 15.90 7.73
C GLU A 370 13.59 15.56 9.15
N GLU A 371 12.64 16.33 9.70
CA GLU A 371 12.08 16.12 11.03
C GLU A 371 11.37 14.77 11.14
N CYS A 372 10.57 14.40 10.14
CA CYS A 372 9.91 13.08 10.08
C CYS A 372 10.92 11.94 10.02
N ARG A 373 12.00 12.08 9.23
CA ARG A 373 13.04 11.05 9.11
C ARG A 373 13.89 10.92 10.36
N SER A 374 14.18 12.02 11.06
CA SER A 374 14.96 12.01 12.28
C SER A 374 14.30 11.26 13.44
N LEU A 375 12.99 10.97 13.34
CA LEU A 375 12.28 10.12 14.30
C LEU A 375 12.67 8.64 14.23
N TRP A 376 13.22 8.20 13.09
CA TRP A 376 13.66 6.82 12.85
C TRP A 376 15.14 6.74 13.15
N ILE A 377 15.50 6.15 14.29
CA ILE A 377 16.84 6.19 14.85
C ILE A 377 17.51 4.82 14.82
N ALA A 378 18.83 4.82 14.83
CA ALA A 378 19.58 3.59 14.98
C ALA A 378 19.48 3.07 16.43
N ARG A 379 19.51 1.75 16.60
CA ARG A 379 19.68 1.12 17.91
C ARG A 379 21.07 1.50 18.49
N PRO A 380 21.25 1.45 19.81
CA PRO A 380 22.58 1.66 20.43
C PRO A 380 23.63 0.78 19.73
N ASP A 381 24.80 1.35 19.49
CA ASP A 381 25.95 0.69 18.82
C ASP A 381 25.66 0.16 17.40
N ARG A 382 24.65 0.72 16.74
CA ARG A 382 24.28 0.40 15.34
C ARG A 382 24.20 1.67 14.49
N PHE A 383 24.22 1.47 13.19
CA PHE A 383 24.04 2.53 12.20
C PHE A 383 22.89 2.17 11.25
N ILE A 384 22.16 3.18 10.79
CA ILE A 384 21.26 3.04 9.63
C ILE A 384 22.11 3.31 8.39
N VAL A 385 22.16 2.34 7.49
CA VAL A 385 22.88 2.44 6.21
C VAL A 385 21.85 2.53 5.09
N GLY A 386 21.90 3.62 4.32
CA GLY A 386 21.10 3.80 3.11
C GLY A 386 21.89 3.34 1.88
N ILE A 387 21.31 2.44 1.09
CA ILE A 387 21.86 1.98 -0.19
C ILE A 387 20.80 2.18 -1.26
N ASP A 388 21.17 2.86 -2.34
CA ASP A 388 20.29 3.06 -3.49
C ASP A 388 21.01 2.66 -4.78
N ALA A 389 20.30 1.95 -5.66
CA ALA A 389 20.85 1.50 -6.94
C ALA A 389 20.70 2.62 -7.97
N LYS A 390 21.81 3.20 -8.41
CA LYS A 390 21.82 4.26 -9.43
C LYS A 390 21.18 3.78 -10.73
N SER A 391 20.19 4.51 -11.22
CA SER A 391 19.55 4.29 -12.53
C SER A 391 19.04 2.85 -12.76
N LEU A 392 18.55 2.17 -11.73
CA LEU A 392 18.21 0.74 -11.78
C LEU A 392 17.29 0.38 -12.95
N GLU A 393 16.16 1.10 -13.09
CA GLU A 393 15.19 0.81 -14.16
C GLU A 393 15.80 1.04 -15.55
N ALA A 394 16.59 2.10 -15.72
CA ALA A 394 17.23 2.42 -16.98
C ALA A 394 18.27 1.35 -17.37
N LEU A 395 19.05 0.87 -16.40
CA LEU A 395 20.02 -0.21 -16.63
C LEU A 395 19.36 -1.55 -16.97
N LEU A 396 18.24 -1.87 -16.29
CA LEU A 396 17.44 -3.05 -16.63
C LEU A 396 16.84 -2.92 -18.03
N PHE A 397 16.39 -1.73 -18.42
CA PHE A 397 15.91 -1.47 -19.79
C PHE A 397 17.03 -1.68 -20.83
N ALA A 398 18.23 -1.16 -20.58
CA ALA A 398 19.39 -1.40 -21.45
C ALA A 398 19.73 -2.90 -21.57
N HIS A 399 19.59 -3.67 -20.47
CA HIS A 399 19.76 -5.12 -20.48
C HIS A 399 18.74 -5.79 -21.42
N PHE A 400 17.45 -5.41 -21.33
CA PHE A 400 16.40 -5.96 -22.20
C PHE A 400 16.54 -5.53 -23.67
N LEU A 401 17.23 -4.42 -23.95
CA LEU A 401 17.63 -4.01 -25.31
C LEU A 401 18.82 -4.82 -25.87
N GLY A 402 19.25 -5.90 -25.21
CA GLY A 402 20.35 -6.77 -25.62
C GLY A 402 21.68 -6.51 -24.92
N GLY A 403 21.71 -5.61 -23.92
CA GLY A 403 22.88 -5.40 -23.06
C GLY A 403 24.12 -4.84 -23.78
N GLN A 404 23.93 -4.15 -24.92
CA GLN A 404 25.05 -3.53 -25.66
C GLN A 404 25.70 -2.43 -24.81
N GLN A 405 27.04 -2.37 -24.83
CA GLN A 405 27.81 -1.45 -23.99
C GLN A 405 27.41 0.02 -24.21
N GLN A 406 27.15 0.41 -25.45
CA GLN A 406 26.69 1.76 -25.76
C GLN A 406 25.37 2.15 -25.07
N HIS A 407 24.41 1.21 -24.93
CA HIS A 407 23.16 1.47 -24.19
C HIS A 407 23.43 1.60 -22.70
N ILE A 408 24.33 0.77 -22.16
CA ILE A 408 24.72 0.84 -20.74
C ILE A 408 25.41 2.19 -20.46
N ASP A 409 26.35 2.58 -21.29
CA ASP A 409 27.10 3.84 -21.15
C ASP A 409 26.16 5.05 -21.23
N TYR A 410 25.20 5.02 -22.16
CA TYR A 410 24.15 6.05 -22.25
C TYR A 410 23.31 6.14 -20.96
N MET A 411 22.87 5.00 -20.41
CA MET A 411 22.06 4.96 -19.18
C MET A 411 22.88 5.28 -17.91
N MET A 412 24.17 5.05 -17.91
CA MET A 412 25.08 5.42 -16.81
C MET A 412 25.49 6.90 -16.83
N GLY A 413 25.41 7.54 -17.98
CA GLY A 413 25.62 8.98 -18.16
C GLY A 413 24.49 9.83 -17.59
N ASP A 414 24.51 11.12 -17.91
CA ASP A 414 23.37 12.01 -17.61
C ASP A 414 22.35 11.97 -18.75
N THR A 415 21.69 10.81 -18.88
CA THR A 415 20.67 10.51 -19.90
C THR A 415 19.63 11.63 -20.03
N HIS A 416 19.27 12.27 -18.90
CA HIS A 416 18.23 13.29 -18.91
C HIS A 416 18.72 14.62 -19.49
N ILE A 417 20.00 14.96 -19.31
CA ILE A 417 20.62 16.11 -20.01
C ILE A 417 20.82 15.79 -21.48
N MET A 418 21.23 14.56 -21.81
CA MET A 418 21.39 14.15 -23.22
C MET A 418 20.04 14.22 -23.96
N ASN A 419 18.96 13.72 -23.34
CA ASN A 419 17.62 13.82 -23.90
C ASN A 419 17.16 15.29 -24.05
N LYS A 420 17.42 16.12 -23.02
CA LYS A 420 17.14 17.57 -23.10
C LYS A 420 17.81 18.21 -24.34
N ASN A 421 19.10 18.00 -24.48
CA ASN A 421 19.86 18.55 -25.59
C ASN A 421 19.34 18.04 -26.94
N ALA A 422 18.99 16.76 -27.05
CA ALA A 422 18.43 16.19 -28.27
C ALA A 422 17.05 16.78 -28.62
N ILE A 423 16.18 16.96 -27.63
CA ILE A 423 14.85 17.60 -27.82
C ILE A 423 15.02 19.05 -28.26
N GLU A 424 15.93 19.80 -27.64
CA GLU A 424 16.21 21.21 -28.01
C GLU A 424 16.80 21.32 -29.43
N GLU A 425 17.74 20.44 -29.76
CA GLU A 425 18.41 20.42 -31.06
C GLU A 425 17.49 19.97 -32.22
N GLN A 426 16.72 18.91 -32.01
CA GLN A 426 15.91 18.28 -33.07
C GLN A 426 14.53 18.92 -33.24
N LEU A 427 13.93 19.39 -32.15
CA LEU A 427 12.55 19.90 -32.16
C LEU A 427 12.45 21.38 -31.85
N GLY A 428 13.55 22.05 -31.46
CA GLY A 428 13.56 23.46 -31.08
C GLY A 428 12.73 23.75 -29.81
N LEU A 429 12.52 22.75 -28.96
CA LEU A 429 11.70 22.87 -27.76
C LEU A 429 12.57 23.11 -26.53
N GLU A 430 12.39 24.26 -25.89
CA GLU A 430 12.96 24.45 -24.55
C GLU A 430 12.38 23.46 -23.55
N SER A 431 13.26 22.80 -22.84
CA SER A 431 12.86 21.76 -21.85
C SER A 431 13.73 21.78 -20.61
N THR A 432 13.20 21.29 -19.51
CA THR A 432 13.96 21.11 -18.26
C THR A 432 14.45 19.67 -18.13
N LYS A 433 15.55 19.48 -17.41
CA LYS A 433 16.03 18.13 -17.04
C LYS A 433 14.95 17.29 -16.33
N ALA A 434 14.12 17.94 -15.52
CA ALA A 434 13.03 17.27 -14.79
C ALA A 434 11.94 16.77 -15.76
N GLN A 435 11.52 17.57 -16.72
CA GLN A 435 10.57 17.16 -17.77
C GLN A 435 11.13 16.00 -18.60
N CYS A 436 12.39 16.07 -19.03
CA CYS A 436 13.04 15.01 -19.79
C CYS A 436 13.14 13.71 -18.98
N LYS A 437 13.42 13.79 -17.66
CA LYS A 437 13.39 12.66 -16.77
C LYS A 437 12.00 12.01 -16.70
N THR A 438 10.96 12.81 -16.49
CA THR A 438 9.58 12.33 -16.42
C THR A 438 9.13 11.68 -17.72
N ALA A 439 9.41 12.32 -18.87
CA ALA A 439 9.09 11.80 -20.19
C ALA A 439 9.82 10.48 -20.50
N PHE A 440 11.12 10.40 -20.18
CA PHE A 440 11.92 9.19 -20.36
C PHE A 440 11.34 7.99 -19.60
N TYR A 441 11.02 8.16 -18.31
CA TYR A 441 10.41 7.08 -17.55
C TYR A 441 8.98 6.79 -18.00
N ALA A 442 8.20 7.79 -18.37
CA ALA A 442 6.88 7.58 -18.95
C ALA A 442 6.96 6.73 -20.22
N TYR A 443 7.92 7.01 -21.11
CA TYR A 443 8.17 6.22 -22.33
C TYR A 443 8.56 4.78 -22.01
N ILE A 444 9.54 4.54 -21.13
CA ILE A 444 9.99 3.20 -20.72
C ILE A 444 8.80 2.37 -20.16
N PHE A 445 7.91 3.01 -19.43
CA PHE A 445 6.72 2.35 -18.85
C PHE A 445 5.51 2.32 -19.79
N GLY A 446 5.70 2.64 -21.08
CA GLY A 446 4.69 2.48 -22.12
C GLY A 446 3.61 3.56 -22.12
N ALA A 447 3.93 4.78 -21.71
CA ALA A 447 3.01 5.89 -21.80
C ALA A 447 2.70 6.24 -23.27
N TYR A 448 1.43 6.60 -23.52
CA TYR A 448 1.01 7.06 -24.84
C TYR A 448 1.55 8.48 -25.16
N PRO A 449 1.69 8.87 -26.44
CA PRO A 449 2.16 10.16 -26.88
C PRO A 449 1.50 11.37 -26.17
N ALA A 450 0.19 11.29 -25.95
CA ALA A 450 -0.55 12.32 -25.22
C ALA A 450 0.01 12.58 -23.81
N LYS A 451 0.45 11.54 -23.09
CA LYS A 451 1.03 11.69 -21.75
C LYS A 451 2.44 12.27 -21.81
N ILE A 452 3.21 11.91 -22.84
CA ILE A 452 4.56 12.48 -23.06
C ILE A 452 4.42 13.96 -23.41
N GLY A 453 3.56 14.32 -24.37
CA GLY A 453 3.30 15.73 -24.73
C GLY A 453 2.84 16.57 -23.54
N GLN A 454 1.94 16.04 -22.71
CA GLN A 454 1.47 16.71 -21.50
C GLN A 454 2.61 17.08 -20.52
N THR A 455 3.67 16.26 -20.44
CA THR A 455 4.84 16.55 -19.59
C THR A 455 5.55 17.85 -19.99
N PHE A 456 5.44 18.25 -21.26
CA PHE A 456 6.01 19.49 -21.81
C PHE A 456 4.94 20.58 -22.04
N GLY A 457 3.69 20.36 -21.60
CA GLY A 457 2.58 21.30 -21.86
C GLY A 457 2.09 21.28 -23.31
N LEU A 458 2.34 20.19 -24.06
CA LEU A 458 2.09 20.05 -25.49
C LEU A 458 1.00 18.98 -25.77
N ASP A 459 0.52 18.96 -27.01
CA ASP A 459 -0.48 17.98 -27.48
C ASP A 459 0.09 16.58 -27.77
N SER A 460 -0.78 15.66 -28.15
CA SER A 460 -0.41 14.28 -28.49
C SER A 460 0.49 14.18 -29.73
N ASN A 461 0.32 15.07 -30.71
CA ASN A 461 1.10 15.04 -31.95
C ASN A 461 2.56 15.42 -31.68
N MET A 462 2.77 16.36 -30.76
CA MET A 462 4.10 16.75 -30.33
C MET A 462 4.71 15.70 -29.40
N GLY A 463 3.91 15.07 -28.55
CA GLY A 463 4.32 13.93 -27.74
C GLY A 463 4.79 12.71 -28.53
N GLU A 464 4.30 12.53 -29.77
CA GLU A 464 4.76 11.47 -30.67
C GLU A 464 6.14 11.77 -31.29
N LYS A 465 6.48 13.06 -31.41
CA LYS A 465 7.78 13.50 -31.95
C LYS A 465 8.89 13.50 -30.89
N ILE A 466 8.53 13.70 -29.65
CA ILE A 466 9.44 13.65 -28.50
C ILE A 466 9.80 12.19 -28.19
#